data_533ca1615de8961d1f7263f2b87b3016
#
_entry.id   533ca1615de8961d1f7263f2b87b3016
#
_cell.length_a   1.000
_cell.length_b   1.000
_cell.length_c   1.000
_cell.angle_alpha   90.00
_cell.angle_beta   90.00
_cell.angle_gamma   90.00
#
_symmetry.space_group_name_H-M   'P 1'
#
loop_
_entity.id
_entity.type
_entity.pdbx_description
1 polymer ?
#
loop_
_entity_poly.entity_id
_entity_poly.type
_entity_poly.pdbx_seq_one_letter_code
_entity_poly.pdbx_strand_id
1 'polypeptide(L)'
;SALIFLPGFSTAEQIGALAQDKRSSAMATKKRTAGGELAEKVSEAKQTALLKHTKQQIKDMQLSLFDLAPWPDHMRALPNDFGRSAIFTVRNKKVPRAALQGQSIYHVNKDVEITYTGIELRADDDELVFAQVLEYAKRTALGEPVSFTFYELCQDLDWSINGRYYTRAEECLTRLQASAMQFSSQRIGRLESVSLIRRFRVLDRGKRTSRCQVEIDAEIVVLFAGDHYTKF
;
A
#
# COMPACT_ATOMS: atom_id res chain seq x y z
N SER A 1 -7.66 -35.01 -50.01
CA SER A 1 -6.44 -34.27 -50.37
C SER A 1 -5.99 -34.67 -51.76
N ALA A 2 -6.38 -33.86 -52.76
CA ALA A 2 -6.06 -34.10 -54.16
C ALA A 2 -4.71 -33.44 -54.47
N LEU A 3 -3.72 -34.25 -54.79
CA LEU A 3 -2.49 -33.81 -55.41
C LEU A 3 -2.77 -33.49 -56.89
N ILE A 4 -2.75 -32.22 -57.28
CA ILE A 4 -2.82 -31.75 -58.66
C ILE A 4 -1.42 -31.97 -59.27
N PHE A 5 -1.32 -32.95 -60.12
CA PHE A 5 -0.12 -33.23 -60.89
C PHE A 5 -0.05 -32.23 -62.08
N LEU A 6 0.85 -31.29 -62.04
CA LEU A 6 1.21 -30.45 -63.19
C LEU A 6 2.27 -31.18 -64.05
N PRO A 7 2.05 -31.43 -65.33
CA PRO A 7 3.02 -32.06 -66.19
C PRO A 7 4.11 -31.04 -66.54
N GLY A 8 5.35 -31.36 -66.21
CA GLY A 8 6.50 -30.61 -66.71
C GLY A 8 7.68 -30.36 -65.76
N PHE A 9 7.58 -30.69 -64.50
CA PHE A 9 8.70 -30.50 -63.55
C PHE A 9 9.27 -31.83 -63.04
N SER A 10 10.59 -31.92 -62.97
CA SER A 10 11.32 -33.06 -62.42
C SER A 10 11.09 -33.18 -60.94
N THR A 11 10.99 -34.40 -60.39
CA THR A 11 10.82 -34.70 -58.96
C THR A 11 11.93 -34.08 -58.12
N ALA A 12 13.06 -33.78 -58.59
CA ALA A 12 14.17 -33.13 -57.91
C ALA A 12 13.90 -31.63 -57.63
N GLU A 13 13.24 -30.93 -58.57
CA GLU A 13 12.89 -29.51 -58.43
C GLU A 13 11.74 -29.30 -57.39
N GLN A 14 10.77 -30.20 -57.33
CA GLN A 14 9.68 -30.15 -56.35
C GLN A 14 10.17 -30.40 -54.92
N ILE A 15 11.13 -31.28 -54.71
CA ILE A 15 11.75 -31.52 -53.40
C ILE A 15 12.58 -30.32 -52.96
N GLY A 16 13.27 -29.64 -53.92
CA GLY A 16 14.03 -28.42 -53.62
C GLY A 16 13.15 -27.25 -53.16
N ALA A 17 12.01 -27.05 -53.86
CA ALA A 17 11.05 -25.97 -53.50
C ALA A 17 10.40 -26.21 -52.14
N LEU A 18 10.00 -27.44 -51.82
CA LEU A 18 9.44 -27.80 -50.48
C LEU A 18 10.47 -27.68 -49.36
N ALA A 19 11.75 -27.93 -49.64
CA ALA A 19 12.82 -27.78 -48.65
C ALA A 19 13.17 -26.30 -48.38
N GLN A 20 13.07 -25.44 -49.40
CA GLN A 20 13.25 -23.98 -49.21
C GLN A 20 12.11 -23.34 -48.43
N ASP A 21 10.87 -23.74 -48.69
CA ASP A 21 9.69 -23.23 -47.98
C ASP A 21 9.70 -23.63 -46.49
N LYS A 22 10.07 -24.87 -46.19
CA LYS A 22 10.24 -25.32 -44.80
C LYS A 22 11.37 -24.60 -44.07
N ARG A 23 12.49 -24.27 -44.74
CA ARG A 23 13.59 -23.50 -44.14
C ARG A 23 13.21 -22.04 -43.91
N SER A 24 12.48 -21.43 -44.82
CA SER A 24 11.98 -20.07 -44.69
C SER A 24 10.97 -19.95 -43.55
N SER A 25 10.04 -20.90 -43.46
CA SER A 25 9.05 -20.95 -42.35
C SER A 25 9.72 -21.21 -41.00
N ALA A 26 10.69 -22.12 -40.90
CA ALA A 26 11.42 -22.39 -39.66
C ALA A 26 12.28 -21.19 -39.21
N MET A 27 12.86 -20.44 -40.16
CA MET A 27 13.64 -19.24 -39.84
C MET A 27 12.75 -18.07 -39.39
N ALA A 28 11.55 -17.92 -39.98
CA ALA A 28 10.57 -16.93 -39.57
C ALA A 28 10.01 -17.23 -38.18
N THR A 29 9.77 -18.50 -37.85
CA THR A 29 9.31 -18.92 -36.51
C THR A 29 10.38 -18.70 -35.45
N LYS A 30 11.65 -18.99 -35.75
CA LYS A 30 12.78 -18.76 -34.85
C LYS A 30 13.03 -17.27 -34.58
N LYS A 31 12.78 -16.39 -35.56
CA LYS A 31 12.87 -14.94 -35.42
C LYS A 31 11.74 -14.36 -34.56
N ARG A 32 10.54 -14.95 -34.66
CA ARG A 32 9.39 -14.54 -33.81
C ARG A 32 9.55 -14.93 -32.34
N THR A 33 10.09 -16.12 -32.06
CA THR A 33 10.38 -16.56 -30.67
C THR A 33 11.50 -15.73 -30.06
N ALA A 34 12.56 -15.41 -30.78
CA ALA A 34 13.64 -14.55 -30.27
C ALA A 34 13.18 -13.11 -29.99
N GLY A 35 12.28 -12.56 -30.80
CA GLY A 35 11.68 -11.23 -30.56
C GLY A 35 10.76 -11.21 -29.34
N GLY A 36 10.03 -12.29 -29.07
CA GLY A 36 9.19 -12.47 -27.89
C GLY A 36 10.01 -12.53 -26.59
N GLU A 37 11.05 -13.34 -26.55
CA GLU A 37 11.97 -13.45 -25.41
C GLU A 37 12.70 -12.13 -25.10
N LEU A 38 13.10 -11.39 -26.12
CA LEU A 38 13.71 -10.07 -25.95
C LEU A 38 12.73 -9.05 -25.39
N ALA A 39 11.49 -9.04 -25.86
CA ALA A 39 10.43 -8.16 -25.35
C ALA A 39 10.09 -8.48 -23.89
N GLU A 40 10.06 -9.75 -23.53
CA GLU A 40 9.81 -10.21 -22.16
C GLU A 40 10.96 -9.81 -21.22
N LYS A 41 12.21 -10.04 -21.59
CA LYS A 41 13.39 -9.60 -20.81
C LYS A 41 13.48 -8.08 -20.66
N VAL A 42 13.10 -7.31 -21.69
CA VAL A 42 13.03 -5.84 -21.61
C VAL A 42 11.91 -5.39 -20.67
N SER A 43 10.76 -6.08 -20.69
CA SER A 43 9.65 -5.83 -19.77
C SER A 43 10.04 -6.12 -18.32
N GLU A 44 10.67 -7.26 -18.06
CA GLU A 44 11.17 -7.62 -16.72
C GLU A 44 12.25 -6.66 -16.21
N ALA A 45 13.18 -6.25 -17.09
CA ALA A 45 14.20 -5.27 -16.74
C ALA A 45 13.60 -3.90 -16.41
N LYS A 46 12.57 -3.44 -17.14
CA LYS A 46 11.85 -2.21 -16.85
C LYS A 46 11.10 -2.29 -15.53
N GLN A 47 10.41 -3.40 -15.24
CA GLN A 47 9.73 -3.62 -13.96
C GLN A 47 10.72 -3.66 -12.80
N THR A 48 11.86 -4.32 -12.97
CA THR A 48 12.92 -4.38 -11.95
C THR A 48 13.55 -3.01 -11.69
N ALA A 49 13.77 -2.22 -12.76
CA ALA A 49 14.27 -0.86 -12.64
C ALA A 49 13.26 0.07 -11.95
N LEU A 50 11.97 -0.05 -12.28
CA LEU A 50 10.90 0.70 -11.63
C LEU A 50 10.81 0.36 -10.14
N LEU A 51 10.85 -0.92 -9.79
CA LEU A 51 10.85 -1.38 -8.39
C LEU A 51 12.08 -0.88 -7.61
N LYS A 52 13.26 -0.87 -8.24
CA LYS A 52 14.47 -0.30 -7.62
C LYS A 52 14.35 1.20 -7.40
N HIS A 53 13.84 1.93 -8.40
CA HIS A 53 13.63 3.37 -8.31
C HIS A 53 12.61 3.71 -7.22
N THR A 54 11.48 2.98 -7.16
CA THR A 54 10.47 3.15 -6.11
C THR A 54 11.05 2.84 -4.72
N LYS A 55 11.83 1.76 -4.58
CA LYS A 55 12.51 1.44 -3.32
C LYS A 55 13.52 2.51 -2.92
N GLN A 56 14.24 3.09 -3.87
CA GLN A 56 15.17 4.19 -3.59
C GLN A 56 14.43 5.46 -3.19
N GLN A 57 13.35 5.83 -3.88
CA GLN A 57 12.51 6.97 -3.50
C GLN A 57 11.90 6.78 -2.10
N ILE A 58 11.44 5.57 -1.76
CA ILE A 58 10.96 5.24 -0.41
C ILE A 58 12.09 5.41 0.60
N LYS A 59 13.31 4.94 0.30
CA LYS A 59 14.46 5.08 1.17
C LYS A 59 14.89 6.55 1.35
N ASP A 60 14.85 7.34 0.29
CA ASP A 60 15.18 8.76 0.34
C ASP A 60 14.12 9.56 1.10
N MET A 61 12.83 9.21 0.94
CA MET A 61 11.75 9.71 1.78
C MET A 61 11.87 9.25 3.25
N GLN A 62 12.39 8.05 3.49
CA GLN A 62 12.69 7.54 4.84
C GLN A 62 13.70 8.41 5.57
N LEU A 63 14.80 8.76 4.89
CA LEU A 63 15.81 9.64 5.44
C LEU A 63 15.23 11.01 5.77
N SER A 64 14.33 11.55 4.91
CA SER A 64 13.68 12.84 5.15
C SER A 64 12.67 12.80 6.30
N LEU A 65 12.06 11.65 6.60
CA LEU A 65 11.15 11.52 7.76
C LEU A 65 11.90 11.46 9.08
N PHE A 66 13.12 10.90 9.08
CA PHE A 66 14.02 10.93 10.25
C PHE A 66 14.68 12.30 10.44
N ASP A 67 14.80 13.11 9.37
CA ASP A 67 15.24 14.52 9.44
C ASP A 67 14.14 15.49 9.91
N LEU A 68 12.88 15.03 9.97
CA LEU A 68 11.84 15.79 10.67
C LEU A 68 12.24 15.89 12.14
N ALA A 69 12.35 17.13 12.63
CA ALA A 69 12.64 17.38 14.03
C ALA A 69 11.67 16.52 14.88
N PRO A 70 12.19 15.58 15.68
CA PRO A 70 11.33 14.66 16.40
C PRO A 70 10.40 15.47 17.30
N TRP A 71 9.10 15.22 17.19
CA TRP A 71 8.18 15.79 18.17
C TRP A 71 8.45 15.14 19.55
N PRO A 72 8.20 15.86 20.65
CA PRO A 72 8.44 15.34 22.00
C PRO A 72 7.70 14.01 22.24
N ASP A 73 8.28 13.12 23.03
CA ASP A 73 7.74 11.77 23.28
C ASP A 73 6.35 11.74 23.93
N HIS A 74 5.90 12.85 24.54
CA HIS A 74 4.59 13.01 25.14
C HIS A 74 3.53 13.57 24.18
N MET A 75 3.89 13.88 22.93
CA MET A 75 3.00 14.43 21.92
C MET A 75 2.80 13.39 20.81
N ARG A 76 1.61 13.38 20.26
CA ARG A 76 1.26 12.62 19.05
C ARG A 76 1.23 13.56 17.87
N ALA A 77 1.37 13.02 16.68
CA ALA A 77 1.28 13.79 15.45
C ALA A 77 0.41 13.09 14.42
N LEU A 78 -0.38 13.87 13.69
CA LEU A 78 -1.16 13.42 12.54
C LEU A 78 -0.90 14.30 11.34
N PRO A 79 -0.94 13.76 10.10
CA PRO A 79 -0.92 14.58 8.91
C PRO A 79 -2.04 15.62 8.94
N ASN A 80 -1.74 16.83 8.54
CA ASN A 80 -2.72 17.93 8.51
C ASN A 80 -3.92 17.59 7.63
N ASP A 81 -3.71 16.82 6.57
CA ASP A 81 -4.77 16.40 5.66
C ASP A 81 -5.80 15.48 6.37
N PHE A 82 -5.38 14.70 7.36
CA PHE A 82 -6.32 13.93 8.18
C PHE A 82 -7.04 14.80 9.20
N GLY A 83 -6.32 15.64 9.92
CA GLY A 83 -6.92 16.56 10.91
C GLY A 83 -7.87 17.61 10.30
N ARG A 84 -7.73 17.91 9.01
CA ARG A 84 -8.59 18.83 8.26
C ARG A 84 -9.69 18.13 7.46
N SER A 85 -9.82 16.83 7.59
CA SER A 85 -10.82 16.01 6.92
C SER A 85 -11.81 15.40 7.92
N ALA A 86 -12.91 14.91 7.39
CA ALA A 86 -13.88 14.15 8.17
C ALA A 86 -13.60 12.63 8.15
N ILE A 87 -12.33 12.21 8.00
CA ILE A 87 -11.96 10.80 7.99
C ILE A 87 -12.17 10.16 9.37
N PHE A 88 -11.83 10.88 10.43
CA PHE A 88 -12.13 10.52 11.80
C PHE A 88 -13.34 11.32 12.29
N THR A 89 -14.46 10.64 12.44
CA THR A 89 -15.73 11.29 12.79
C THR A 89 -15.90 11.41 14.31
N VAL A 90 -16.54 12.50 14.72
CA VAL A 90 -17.00 12.67 16.12
C VAL A 90 -18.46 12.31 16.18
N ARG A 91 -18.80 11.12 16.66
CA ARG A 91 -20.18 10.64 16.79
C ARG A 91 -20.44 10.00 18.14
N ASN A 92 -21.70 10.02 18.56
CA ASN A 92 -22.11 9.32 19.78
C ASN A 92 -21.81 7.81 19.67
N LYS A 93 -21.19 7.24 20.69
CA LYS A 93 -20.82 5.81 20.77
C LYS A 93 -22.00 4.85 20.66
N LYS A 94 -23.22 5.31 20.95
CA LYS A 94 -24.47 4.52 20.84
C LYS A 94 -24.94 4.35 19.39
N VAL A 95 -24.49 5.22 18.47
CA VAL A 95 -24.85 5.11 17.05
C VAL A 95 -23.95 4.03 16.42
N PRO A 96 -24.50 3.04 15.72
CA PRO A 96 -23.71 2.07 14.99
C PRO A 96 -22.78 2.74 13.97
N ARG A 97 -21.60 2.15 13.73
CA ARG A 97 -20.68 2.63 12.70
C ARG A 97 -21.24 2.38 11.31
N ALA A 98 -21.16 3.36 10.44
CA ALA A 98 -21.57 3.20 9.04
C ALA A 98 -20.52 2.40 8.26
N ALA A 99 -20.98 1.57 7.32
CA ALA A 99 -20.15 1.00 6.28
C ALA A 99 -20.15 1.98 5.10
N LEU A 100 -18.98 2.42 4.68
CA LEU A 100 -18.77 3.40 3.60
C LEU A 100 -18.16 2.70 2.40
N GLN A 101 -18.65 2.99 1.21
CA GLN A 101 -18.13 2.42 -0.03
C GLN A 101 -17.94 3.53 -1.06
N GLY A 102 -16.68 3.82 -1.39
CA GLY A 102 -16.34 4.88 -2.34
C GLY A 102 -16.91 6.25 -1.94
N GLN A 103 -17.02 6.51 -0.63
CA GLN A 103 -17.62 7.73 -0.11
C GLN A 103 -16.61 8.87 -0.18
N SER A 104 -17.00 9.99 -0.78
CA SER A 104 -16.23 11.23 -0.72
C SER A 104 -16.24 11.75 0.73
N ILE A 105 -15.06 11.99 1.26
CA ILE A 105 -14.85 12.54 2.61
C ILE A 105 -14.64 14.03 2.51
N TYR A 106 -15.37 14.79 3.34
CA TYR A 106 -15.19 16.23 3.42
C TYR A 106 -13.77 16.60 3.84
N HIS A 107 -13.17 17.55 3.14
CA HIS A 107 -11.91 18.17 3.49
C HIS A 107 -12.06 19.70 3.46
N VAL A 108 -11.40 20.40 4.39
CA VAL A 108 -11.48 21.88 4.48
C VAL A 108 -10.91 22.54 3.24
N ASN A 109 -9.81 22.01 2.70
CA ASN A 109 -9.24 22.49 1.45
C ASN A 109 -9.94 21.79 0.27
N LYS A 110 -10.52 22.58 -0.65
CA LYS A 110 -11.23 22.10 -1.83
C LYS A 110 -10.31 21.46 -2.90
N ASP A 111 -9.00 21.72 -2.83
CA ASP A 111 -8.01 21.12 -3.73
C ASP A 111 -7.60 19.70 -3.29
N VAL A 112 -8.11 19.23 -2.17
CA VAL A 112 -7.87 17.89 -1.63
C VAL A 112 -9.13 17.06 -1.75
N GLU A 113 -9.02 15.95 -2.45
CA GLU A 113 -10.09 14.96 -2.59
C GLU A 113 -9.70 13.67 -1.88
N ILE A 114 -10.58 13.19 -1.03
CA ILE A 114 -10.42 11.92 -0.31
C ILE A 114 -11.63 11.06 -0.59
N THR A 115 -11.41 9.87 -1.13
CA THR A 115 -12.44 8.84 -1.26
C THR A 115 -12.13 7.70 -0.31
N TYR A 116 -13.12 7.25 0.45
CA TYR A 116 -12.94 6.26 1.51
C TYR A 116 -13.86 5.06 1.32
N THR A 117 -13.32 3.88 1.54
CA THR A 117 -14.05 2.61 1.63
C THR A 117 -13.63 1.88 2.89
N GLY A 118 -14.59 1.50 3.70
CA GLY A 118 -14.35 0.80 4.97
C GLY A 118 -15.45 1.07 5.99
N ILE A 119 -15.20 0.70 7.23
CA ILE A 119 -16.06 1.04 8.36
C ILE A 119 -15.70 2.44 8.85
N GLU A 120 -16.72 3.23 9.19
CA GLU A 120 -16.55 4.57 9.76
C GLU A 120 -15.51 4.58 10.89
N LEU A 121 -14.49 5.42 10.73
CA LEU A 121 -13.46 5.65 11.73
C LEU A 121 -13.87 6.78 12.67
N ARG A 122 -13.51 6.67 13.95
CA ARG A 122 -13.88 7.64 14.98
C ARG A 122 -12.67 8.23 15.67
N ALA A 123 -12.79 9.49 16.05
CA ALA A 123 -11.75 10.23 16.74
C ALA A 123 -11.47 9.71 18.16
N ASP A 124 -12.50 9.21 18.84
CA ASP A 124 -12.40 8.78 20.25
C ASP A 124 -11.74 7.41 20.47
N ASP A 125 -11.43 6.69 19.40
CA ASP A 125 -10.70 5.42 19.46
C ASP A 125 -9.76 5.17 18.27
N ASP A 126 -10.26 5.18 17.03
CA ASP A 126 -9.44 4.82 15.87
C ASP A 126 -8.33 5.83 15.60
N GLU A 127 -8.63 7.14 15.70
CA GLU A 127 -7.64 8.21 15.56
C GLU A 127 -6.56 8.14 16.63
N LEU A 128 -6.96 7.93 17.88
CA LEU A 128 -6.03 7.82 19.01
C LEU A 128 -5.09 6.62 18.84
N VAL A 129 -5.64 5.46 18.47
CA VAL A 129 -4.82 4.26 18.20
C VAL A 129 -3.88 4.50 17.02
N PHE A 130 -4.36 5.10 15.94
CA PHE A 130 -3.52 5.40 14.77
C PHE A 130 -2.39 6.37 15.11
N ALA A 131 -2.69 7.47 15.81
CA ALA A 131 -1.70 8.44 16.23
C ALA A 131 -0.64 7.83 17.17
N GLN A 132 -1.06 6.93 18.08
CA GLN A 132 -0.13 6.21 18.96
C GLN A 132 0.75 5.20 18.18
N VAL A 133 0.21 4.52 17.19
CA VAL A 133 1.00 3.65 16.30
C VAL A 133 2.03 4.45 15.52
N LEU A 134 1.69 5.66 15.06
CA LEU A 134 2.66 6.57 14.40
C LEU A 134 3.74 7.04 15.38
N GLU A 135 3.39 7.26 16.67
CA GLU A 135 4.38 7.60 17.71
C GLU A 135 5.37 6.45 17.94
N TYR A 136 4.90 5.20 17.96
CA TYR A 136 5.79 4.04 18.02
C TYR A 136 6.65 3.90 16.75
N ALA A 137 6.07 4.20 15.59
CA ALA A 137 6.79 4.14 14.31
C ALA A 137 7.97 5.11 14.23
N LYS A 138 7.91 6.22 14.94
CA LYS A 138 9.00 7.20 15.05
C LYS A 138 10.32 6.57 15.52
N ARG A 139 10.24 5.52 16.34
CA ARG A 139 11.40 4.80 16.90
C ARG A 139 11.80 3.57 16.08
N THR A 140 11.08 3.28 15.00
CA THR A 140 11.28 2.10 14.17
C THR A 140 11.74 2.53 12.77
N ALA A 141 12.71 1.82 12.20
CA ALA A 141 13.10 2.07 10.82
C ALA A 141 11.91 1.88 9.88
N LEU A 142 11.73 2.77 8.92
CA LEU A 142 10.62 2.68 7.98
C LEU A 142 10.76 1.39 7.15
N GLY A 143 9.62 0.69 6.96
CA GLY A 143 9.60 -0.63 6.34
C GLY A 143 9.76 -1.78 7.33
N GLU A 144 10.20 -1.49 8.57
CA GLU A 144 10.20 -2.47 9.64
C GLU A 144 8.87 -2.42 10.40
N PRO A 145 8.36 -3.58 10.86
CA PRO A 145 7.12 -3.61 11.61
C PRO A 145 7.28 -2.97 12.99
N VAL A 146 6.41 -2.03 13.29
CA VAL A 146 6.28 -1.41 14.61
C VAL A 146 5.79 -2.46 15.60
N SER A 147 6.51 -2.69 16.69
CA SER A 147 6.21 -3.74 17.66
C SER A 147 5.89 -3.15 19.03
N PHE A 148 4.74 -3.51 19.59
CA PHE A 148 4.27 -3.07 20.91
C PHE A 148 3.34 -4.13 21.52
N THR A 149 3.04 -4.00 22.81
CA THR A 149 2.03 -4.82 23.49
C THR A 149 0.70 -4.08 23.62
N PHE A 150 -0.41 -4.79 23.72
CA PHE A 150 -1.70 -4.13 24.04
C PHE A 150 -1.70 -3.47 25.41
N TYR A 151 -0.85 -3.94 26.32
CA TYR A 151 -0.65 -3.30 27.62
C TYR A 151 -0.04 -1.90 27.45
N GLU A 152 1.08 -1.78 26.72
CA GLU A 152 1.74 -0.50 26.42
C GLU A 152 0.76 0.44 25.68
N LEU A 153 0.08 -0.06 24.65
CA LEU A 153 -0.88 0.76 23.91
C LEU A 153 -2.00 1.31 24.80
N CYS A 154 -2.59 0.47 25.66
CA CYS A 154 -3.63 0.94 26.57
C CYS A 154 -3.08 1.92 27.62
N GLN A 155 -1.87 1.68 28.12
CA GLN A 155 -1.23 2.58 29.08
C GLN A 155 -0.97 3.96 28.45
N ASP A 156 -0.41 4.00 27.25
CA ASP A 156 -0.08 5.25 26.56
C ASP A 156 -1.33 6.02 26.10
N LEU A 157 -2.46 5.34 25.94
CA LEU A 157 -3.77 5.93 25.62
C LEU A 157 -4.61 6.30 26.85
N ASP A 158 -4.08 6.11 28.06
CA ASP A 158 -4.84 6.27 29.32
C ASP A 158 -6.11 5.39 29.37
N TRP A 159 -6.08 4.25 28.69
CA TRP A 159 -7.16 3.28 28.71
C TRP A 159 -6.99 2.29 29.85
N SER A 160 -8.13 1.79 30.37
CA SER A 160 -8.09 0.75 31.40
C SER A 160 -7.39 -0.53 30.91
N ILE A 161 -6.48 -1.06 31.72
CA ILE A 161 -5.69 -2.26 31.38
C ILE A 161 -6.54 -3.51 31.71
N ASN A 162 -7.33 -3.95 30.77
CA ASN A 162 -8.16 -5.15 30.87
C ASN A 162 -8.49 -5.74 29.48
N GLY A 163 -9.02 -6.95 29.45
CA GLY A 163 -9.34 -7.67 28.21
C GLY A 163 -10.30 -6.90 27.28
N ARG A 164 -11.26 -6.13 27.84
CA ARG A 164 -12.21 -5.36 27.04
C ARG A 164 -11.49 -4.28 26.20
N TYR A 165 -10.54 -3.57 26.80
CA TYR A 165 -9.79 -2.54 26.08
C TYR A 165 -8.76 -3.12 25.13
N TYR A 166 -8.19 -4.31 25.42
CA TYR A 166 -7.34 -5.03 24.46
C TYR A 166 -8.13 -5.45 23.22
N THR A 167 -9.35 -5.97 23.40
CA THR A 167 -10.25 -6.26 22.27
C THR A 167 -10.60 -4.98 21.50
N ARG A 168 -10.91 -3.88 22.19
CA ARG A 168 -11.17 -2.59 21.54
C ARG A 168 -9.98 -2.10 20.71
N ALA A 169 -8.77 -2.23 21.24
CA ALA A 169 -7.54 -1.85 20.50
C ALA A 169 -7.36 -2.72 19.25
N GLU A 170 -7.58 -4.03 19.34
CA GLU A 170 -7.52 -4.95 18.22
C GLU A 170 -8.60 -4.64 17.16
N GLU A 171 -9.81 -4.29 17.57
CA GLU A 171 -10.89 -3.85 16.68
C GLU A 171 -10.52 -2.55 15.95
N CYS A 172 -9.87 -1.57 16.64
CA CYS A 172 -9.37 -0.36 16.00
C CYS A 172 -8.34 -0.70 14.93
N LEU A 173 -7.34 -1.53 15.23
CA LEU A 173 -6.33 -1.96 14.26
C LEU A 173 -6.96 -2.68 13.07
N THR A 174 -7.99 -3.49 13.31
CA THR A 174 -8.74 -4.18 12.24
C THR A 174 -9.44 -3.18 11.32
N ARG A 175 -10.10 -2.16 11.86
CA ARG A 175 -10.75 -1.11 11.05
C ARG A 175 -9.75 -0.28 10.27
N LEU A 176 -8.65 0.12 10.90
CA LEU A 176 -7.58 0.88 10.25
C LEU A 176 -6.93 0.09 9.11
N GLN A 177 -6.76 -1.22 9.25
CA GLN A 177 -6.26 -2.09 8.19
C GLN A 177 -7.29 -2.29 7.07
N ALA A 178 -8.57 -2.45 7.41
CA ALA A 178 -9.65 -2.66 6.45
C ALA A 178 -10.06 -1.37 5.72
N SER A 179 -9.42 -0.23 6.03
CA SER A 179 -9.64 1.04 5.36
C SER A 179 -8.91 1.09 4.03
N ALA A 180 -9.59 1.55 2.98
CA ALA A 180 -8.98 1.84 1.69
C ALA A 180 -9.32 3.28 1.31
N MET A 181 -8.31 4.06 0.99
CA MET A 181 -8.45 5.47 0.62
C MET A 181 -7.83 5.74 -0.74
N GLN A 182 -8.45 6.63 -1.47
CA GLN A 182 -7.83 7.34 -2.57
C GLN A 182 -7.66 8.79 -2.12
N PHE A 183 -6.49 9.32 -2.33
CA PHE A 183 -6.16 10.68 -1.94
C PHE A 183 -5.61 11.43 -3.16
N SER A 184 -6.10 12.63 -3.41
CA SER A 184 -5.62 13.49 -4.50
C SER A 184 -5.45 14.92 -4.00
N SER A 185 -4.30 15.51 -4.28
CA SER A 185 -4.04 16.93 -4.02
C SER A 185 -2.99 17.48 -4.97
N GLN A 186 -2.94 18.81 -5.12
CA GLN A 186 -1.92 19.48 -5.94
C GLN A 186 -0.50 19.25 -5.37
N ARG A 187 -0.36 19.09 -4.05
CA ARG A 187 0.92 18.95 -3.35
C ARG A 187 1.59 17.60 -3.59
N ILE A 188 0.82 16.52 -3.51
CA ILE A 188 1.37 15.14 -3.54
C ILE A 188 0.91 14.34 -4.76
N GLY A 189 0.08 14.92 -5.63
CA GLY A 189 -0.51 14.21 -6.75
C GLY A 189 -1.64 13.27 -6.31
N ARG A 190 -1.76 12.12 -6.96
CA ARG A 190 -2.79 11.13 -6.70
C ARG A 190 -2.18 9.87 -6.09
N LEU A 191 -2.65 9.52 -4.91
CA LEU A 191 -2.37 8.26 -4.23
C LEU A 191 -3.58 7.36 -4.35
N GLU A 192 -3.39 6.17 -4.90
CA GLU A 192 -4.45 5.20 -5.10
C GLU A 192 -4.30 4.04 -4.13
N SER A 193 -5.40 3.61 -3.53
CA SER A 193 -5.44 2.39 -2.70
C SER A 193 -4.54 2.42 -1.45
N VAL A 194 -4.50 3.56 -0.75
CA VAL A 194 -3.73 3.72 0.50
C VAL A 194 -4.54 3.15 1.67
N SER A 195 -3.92 2.36 2.51
CA SER A 195 -4.46 1.91 3.80
C SER A 195 -3.76 2.62 4.94
N LEU A 196 -4.47 2.98 6.02
CA LEU A 196 -3.86 3.58 7.20
C LEU A 196 -2.84 2.64 7.85
N ILE A 197 -3.18 1.36 7.90
CA ILE A 197 -2.30 0.26 8.32
C ILE A 197 -2.30 -0.79 7.21
N ARG A 198 -1.13 -1.12 6.71
CA ARG A 198 -0.99 -2.12 5.66
C ARG A 198 -1.29 -3.51 6.17
N ARG A 199 -0.78 -3.85 7.35
CA ARG A 199 -0.95 -5.16 7.99
C ARG A 199 -0.67 -5.06 9.47
N PHE A 200 -1.37 -5.88 10.26
CA PHE A 200 -0.96 -6.15 11.64
C PHE A 200 -1.03 -7.65 11.96
N ARG A 201 -0.27 -8.06 12.96
CA ARG A 201 -0.25 -9.42 13.49
C ARG A 201 -0.17 -9.38 15.01
N VAL A 202 -0.86 -10.31 15.65
CA VAL A 202 -0.73 -10.54 17.08
C VAL A 202 0.06 -11.82 17.29
N LEU A 203 1.26 -11.68 17.84
CA LEU A 203 2.14 -12.78 18.20
C LEU A 203 1.84 -13.27 19.61
N ASP A 204 1.96 -14.56 19.85
CA ASP A 204 1.74 -15.19 21.17
C ASP A 204 0.39 -14.81 21.82
N ARG A 205 -0.68 -14.84 21.01
CA ARG A 205 -2.04 -14.49 21.45
C ARG A 205 -2.41 -15.26 22.73
N GLY A 206 -2.95 -14.53 23.71
CA GLY A 206 -3.39 -15.07 24.99
C GLY A 206 -2.30 -15.21 26.04
N LYS A 207 -1.03 -14.88 25.75
CA LYS A 207 0.05 -14.81 26.73
C LYS A 207 0.25 -13.37 27.23
N ARG A 208 0.80 -13.21 28.43
CA ARG A 208 1.18 -11.90 28.98
C ARG A 208 2.25 -11.19 28.11
N THR A 209 3.00 -11.96 27.32
CA THR A 209 4.03 -11.50 26.39
C THR A 209 3.49 -11.26 24.98
N SER A 210 2.16 -11.27 24.79
CA SER A 210 1.53 -11.04 23.50
C SER A 210 1.97 -9.71 22.91
N ARG A 211 2.53 -9.74 21.70
CA ARG A 211 3.01 -8.55 20.97
C ARG A 211 2.19 -8.33 19.72
N CYS A 212 1.88 -7.09 19.44
CA CYS A 212 1.33 -6.66 18.17
C CYS A 212 2.45 -6.12 17.29
N GLN A 213 2.47 -6.52 16.02
CA GLN A 213 3.33 -5.97 14.99
C GLN A 213 2.47 -5.30 13.93
N VAL A 214 2.75 -4.04 13.63
CA VAL A 214 1.99 -3.22 12.69
C VAL A 214 2.94 -2.73 11.59
N GLU A 215 2.52 -2.90 10.35
CA GLU A 215 3.17 -2.32 9.16
C GLU A 215 2.34 -1.13 8.69
N ILE A 216 2.94 0.05 8.69
CA ILE A 216 2.33 1.27 8.17
C ILE A 216 2.56 1.33 6.66
N ASP A 217 1.59 1.83 5.91
CA ASP A 217 1.75 2.06 4.49
C ASP A 217 2.77 3.18 4.25
N ALA A 218 3.76 2.92 3.39
CA ALA A 218 4.79 3.89 3.07
C ALA A 218 4.22 5.19 2.44
N GLU A 219 3.08 5.10 1.76
CA GLU A 219 2.43 6.26 1.16
C GLU A 219 1.85 7.22 2.21
N ILE A 220 1.49 6.73 3.40
CA ILE A 220 1.08 7.57 4.54
C ILE A 220 2.20 8.53 4.94
N VAL A 221 3.44 8.10 4.81
CA VAL A 221 4.62 8.89 5.14
C VAL A 221 4.73 10.16 4.28
N VAL A 222 4.31 10.08 3.01
CA VAL A 222 4.30 11.23 2.09
C VAL A 222 3.39 12.35 2.60
N LEU A 223 2.33 12.03 3.35
CA LEU A 223 1.42 13.01 3.94
C LEU A 223 2.09 13.89 5.01
N PHE A 224 3.17 13.40 5.64
CA PHE A 224 3.97 14.15 6.61
C PHE A 224 5.03 15.05 5.95
N ALA A 225 5.33 14.87 4.66
CA ALA A 225 6.39 15.60 3.98
C ALA A 225 6.16 17.13 4.02
N GLY A 226 7.24 17.89 4.25
CA GLY A 226 7.20 19.35 4.29
C GLY A 226 6.53 19.91 5.54
N ASP A 227 6.68 19.27 6.70
CA ASP A 227 6.13 19.69 8.00
C ASP A 227 4.59 19.86 8.02
N HIS A 228 3.89 19.13 7.13
CA HIS A 228 2.43 19.15 7.04
C HIS A 228 1.77 18.21 8.05
N TYR A 229 2.07 18.38 9.34
CA TYR A 229 1.45 17.63 10.43
C TYR A 229 1.15 18.51 11.64
N THR A 230 0.15 18.11 12.42
CA THR A 230 -0.22 18.77 13.67
C THR A 230 0.17 17.87 14.85
N LYS A 231 0.76 18.48 15.88
CA LYS A 231 1.10 17.85 17.17
C LYS A 231 0.00 18.12 18.18
N PHE A 232 -0.31 17.15 19.02
CA PHE A 232 -1.32 17.25 20.08
C PHE A 232 -1.02 16.31 21.25
#